data_c8e8e29ff119ece33693035cb7418d30
#
_entry.id   c8e8e29ff119ece33693035cb7418d30
#
_cell.length_a   1.000
_cell.length_b   1.000
_cell.length_c   1.000
_cell.angle_alpha   90.00
_cell.angle_beta   90.00
_cell.angle_gamma   90.00
#
_symmetry.space_group_name_H-M   'P 1'
#
loop_
_entity.id
_entity.type
_entity.pdbx_description
1 polymer ?
#
loop_
_entity_poly.entity_id
_entity_poly.type
_entity_poly.pdbx_seq_one_letter_code
_entity_poly.pdbx_strand_id
1 'polypeptide(L)'
;FLHRRDLIFVRVLLGHIGCEALNGRLKREIQEPRPTSVLGMGYGMPSSHAQFSGFFCAFWCWHIVAHWPRRDPSLVRGVWLRRAEQGASLVLVLACTALTCYSRVHLMYHTADQVKVGVALGGAMGLVYYALTEWPVRRSRALRRLRVRALTLWPSRALRLRDEYVAWRSPMEHSYTQWMQAVSEAPASVPPRFDASHPAHLRMMLLALQEADRADAVPTAFSVGCVLAVNGHALCRTPPLGRMEPLRLTTGYSRELPGNTHAEECAMEKLLRY
;
A
#
# COMPACT_ATOMS: atom_id res chain seq x y z
N PHE A 1 -1.94 5.35 -0.96
CA PHE A 1 -3.38 5.27 -1.26
C PHE A 1 -3.70 4.05 -2.12
N LEU A 2 -3.09 3.91 -3.30
CA LEU A 2 -3.40 2.87 -4.30
C LEU A 2 -3.37 1.44 -3.74
N HIS A 3 -2.47 1.16 -2.82
CA HIS A 3 -2.35 -0.18 -2.23
C HIS A 3 -3.36 -0.45 -1.10
N ARG A 4 -3.63 0.54 -0.25
CA ARG A 4 -4.50 0.34 0.93
C ARG A 4 -5.95 0.79 0.71
N ARG A 5 -6.19 1.77 -0.15
CA ARG A 5 -7.52 2.36 -0.45
C ARG A 5 -8.32 2.72 0.81
N ASP A 6 -7.64 3.23 1.82
CA ASP A 6 -8.26 3.57 3.10
C ASP A 6 -8.99 4.91 3.00
N LEU A 7 -10.17 4.96 3.59
CA LEU A 7 -11.04 6.15 3.63
C LEU A 7 -10.36 7.34 4.29
N ILE A 8 -9.40 7.11 5.20
CA ILE A 8 -8.66 8.19 5.86
C ILE A 8 -7.92 9.08 4.85
N PHE A 9 -7.33 8.49 3.80
CA PHE A 9 -6.60 9.28 2.80
C PHE A 9 -7.53 10.15 1.97
N VAL A 10 -8.75 9.67 1.66
CA VAL A 10 -9.78 10.50 0.99
C VAL A 10 -10.16 11.68 1.86
N ARG A 11 -10.35 11.47 3.15
CA ARG A 11 -10.68 12.54 4.11
C ARG A 11 -9.55 13.54 4.27
N VAL A 12 -8.32 13.08 4.41
CA VAL A 12 -7.15 13.97 4.45
C VAL A 12 -7.08 14.83 3.18
N LEU A 13 -7.32 14.24 2.01
CA LEU A 13 -7.39 14.98 0.75
C LEU A 13 -8.47 16.06 0.77
N LEU A 14 -9.68 15.73 1.22
CA LEU A 14 -10.78 16.71 1.35
C LEU A 14 -10.42 17.85 2.32
N GLY A 15 -9.77 17.51 3.44
CA GLY A 15 -9.27 18.50 4.39
C GLY A 15 -8.21 19.43 3.75
N HIS A 16 -7.32 18.89 2.93
CA HIS A 16 -6.33 19.69 2.19
C HIS A 16 -6.96 20.60 1.13
N ILE A 17 -8.00 20.12 0.42
CA ILE A 17 -8.75 20.97 -0.52
C ILE A 17 -9.38 22.15 0.23
N GLY A 18 -9.99 21.92 1.38
CA GLY A 18 -10.52 23.00 2.23
C GLY A 18 -9.42 23.96 2.73
N CYS A 19 -8.27 23.39 3.09
CA CYS A 19 -7.10 24.15 3.52
C CYS A 19 -6.58 25.09 2.41
N GLU A 20 -6.49 24.59 1.17
CA GLU A 20 -6.05 25.37 0.01
C GLU A 20 -7.06 26.45 -0.38
N ALA A 21 -8.35 26.14 -0.33
CA ALA A 21 -9.40 27.13 -0.58
C ALA A 21 -9.33 28.31 0.40
N LEU A 22 -9.11 28.02 1.69
CA LEU A 22 -8.91 29.06 2.71
C LEU A 22 -7.62 29.84 2.45
N ASN A 23 -6.52 29.16 2.10
CA ASN A 23 -5.26 29.80 1.77
C ASN A 23 -5.42 30.82 0.63
N GLY A 24 -6.08 30.39 -0.46
CA GLY A 24 -6.33 31.24 -1.62
C GLY A 24 -7.20 32.46 -1.29
N ARG A 25 -8.15 32.33 -0.35
CA ARG A 25 -8.95 33.45 0.13
C ARG A 25 -8.10 34.42 0.95
N LEU A 26 -7.38 33.92 1.95
CA LEU A 26 -6.53 34.76 2.82
C LEU A 26 -5.44 35.47 2.03
N LYS A 27 -4.85 34.87 1.02
CA LYS A 27 -3.89 35.56 0.15
C LYS A 27 -4.49 36.77 -0.55
N ARG A 28 -5.73 36.68 -0.98
CA ARG A 28 -6.44 37.80 -1.63
C ARG A 28 -6.85 38.91 -0.66
N GLU A 29 -7.05 38.58 0.60
CA GLU A 29 -7.37 39.54 1.64
C GLU A 29 -6.11 40.25 2.19
N ILE A 30 -5.04 39.49 2.45
CA ILE A 30 -3.82 40.01 3.10
C ILE A 30 -2.89 40.71 2.10
N GLN A 31 -2.79 40.19 0.89
CA GLN A 31 -2.00 40.75 -0.23
C GLN A 31 -0.52 41.06 0.07
N GLU A 32 0.07 40.36 1.03
CA GLU A 32 1.47 40.54 1.37
C GLU A 32 2.40 40.02 0.26
N PRO A 33 3.41 40.83 -0.19
CA PRO A 33 4.32 40.39 -1.25
C PRO A 33 5.28 39.31 -0.77
N ARG A 34 5.86 38.60 -1.73
CA ARG A 34 6.95 37.66 -1.48
C ARG A 34 8.28 38.37 -1.31
N PRO A 35 9.30 37.74 -0.65
CA PRO A 35 10.63 38.33 -0.51
C PRO A 35 11.29 38.68 -1.85
N THR A 36 11.03 37.89 -2.90
CA THR A 36 11.55 38.12 -4.24
C THR A 36 10.44 37.99 -5.29
N SER A 37 10.45 38.87 -6.29
CA SER A 37 9.53 38.80 -7.43
C SER A 37 9.95 37.78 -8.49
N VAL A 38 11.21 37.27 -8.42
CA VAL A 38 11.80 36.38 -9.42
C VAL A 38 11.29 34.95 -9.32
N LEU A 39 10.93 34.51 -8.09
CA LEU A 39 10.60 33.10 -7.80
C LEU A 39 9.09 32.79 -7.78
N GLY A 40 8.27 33.62 -8.39
CA GLY A 40 6.84 33.33 -8.54
C GLY A 40 5.95 34.55 -8.38
N MET A 41 4.90 34.60 -9.18
CA MET A 41 3.86 35.63 -9.13
C MET A 41 2.88 35.37 -7.98
N GLY A 42 2.27 36.42 -7.45
CA GLY A 42 1.22 36.37 -6.44
C GLY A 42 1.69 36.58 -5.01
N TYR A 43 0.71 36.63 -4.09
CA TYR A 43 0.92 36.98 -2.71
C TYR A 43 1.67 35.89 -1.91
N GLY A 44 2.44 36.33 -0.89
CA GLY A 44 3.27 35.46 -0.07
C GLY A 44 2.58 34.90 1.17
N MET A 45 1.62 35.65 1.75
CA MET A 45 1.03 35.29 3.05
C MET A 45 -0.41 34.79 2.94
N PRO A 46 -0.75 33.70 3.60
CA PRO A 46 0.13 32.73 4.25
C PRO A 46 0.82 31.79 3.24
N SER A 47 1.96 31.18 3.64
CA SER A 47 2.64 30.20 2.79
C SER A 47 1.80 28.94 2.61
N SER A 48 1.40 28.62 1.37
CA SER A 48 0.56 27.44 1.07
C SER A 48 1.23 26.13 1.46
N HIS A 49 2.54 25.97 1.16
CA HIS A 49 3.28 24.77 1.51
C HIS A 49 3.43 24.58 3.03
N ALA A 50 3.66 25.68 3.75
CA ALA A 50 3.74 25.63 5.20
C ALA A 50 2.36 25.32 5.82
N GLN A 51 1.30 25.89 5.30
CA GLN A 51 -0.07 25.61 5.74
C GLN A 51 -0.47 24.16 5.47
N PHE A 52 -0.17 23.65 4.26
CA PHE A 52 -0.38 22.24 3.91
C PHE A 52 0.38 21.31 4.86
N SER A 53 1.68 21.57 5.08
CA SER A 53 2.53 20.75 5.96
C SER A 53 2.07 20.82 7.41
N GLY A 54 1.64 21.99 7.90
CA GLY A 54 1.07 22.16 9.23
C GLY A 54 -0.22 21.38 9.43
N PHE A 55 -1.14 21.41 8.46
CA PHE A 55 -2.35 20.60 8.49
C PHE A 55 -2.02 19.11 8.52
N PHE A 56 -1.15 18.65 7.60
CA PHE A 56 -0.70 17.27 7.52
C PHE A 56 -0.08 16.81 8.84
N CYS A 57 0.82 17.60 9.39
CA CYS A 57 1.50 17.33 10.65
C CYS A 57 0.49 17.16 11.81
N ALA A 58 -0.37 18.13 12.02
CA ALA A 58 -1.32 18.12 13.12
C ALA A 58 -2.31 16.95 13.02
N PHE A 59 -2.85 16.70 11.82
CA PHE A 59 -3.77 15.61 11.58
C PHE A 59 -3.12 14.24 11.85
N TRP A 60 -1.94 13.99 11.27
CA TRP A 60 -1.28 12.70 11.38
C TRP A 60 -0.67 12.46 12.76
N CYS A 61 -0.09 13.48 13.41
CA CYS A 61 0.40 13.34 14.77
C CYS A 61 -0.73 12.92 15.71
N TRP A 62 -1.89 13.59 15.61
CA TRP A 62 -3.05 13.21 16.41
C TRP A 62 -3.58 11.82 16.08
N HIS A 63 -3.64 11.49 14.79
CA HIS A 63 -4.05 10.18 14.33
C HIS A 63 -3.12 9.07 14.85
N ILE A 64 -1.81 9.23 14.75
CA ILE A 64 -0.81 8.31 15.25
C ILE A 64 -0.97 8.12 16.77
N VAL A 65 -1.05 9.19 17.54
CA VAL A 65 -1.22 9.12 18.99
C VAL A 65 -2.53 8.43 19.38
N ALA A 66 -3.62 8.74 18.69
CA ALA A 66 -4.94 8.24 19.03
C ALA A 66 -5.21 6.79 18.57
N HIS A 67 -4.54 6.32 17.52
CA HIS A 67 -4.80 4.99 16.91
C HIS A 67 -3.75 3.94 17.26
N TRP A 68 -2.50 4.35 17.50
CA TRP A 68 -1.40 3.41 17.72
C TRP A 68 -1.64 2.40 18.85
N PRO A 69 -2.22 2.80 20.00
CA PRO A 69 -2.46 1.88 21.12
C PRO A 69 -3.52 0.81 20.87
N ARG A 70 -4.28 0.93 19.78
CA ARG A 70 -5.42 0.04 19.46
C ARG A 70 -5.10 -1.07 18.49
N ARG A 71 -3.85 -1.17 18.04
CA ARG A 71 -3.41 -2.32 17.26
C ARG A 71 -3.45 -3.56 18.13
N ASP A 72 -3.93 -4.65 17.55
CA ASP A 72 -4.16 -5.91 18.22
C ASP A 72 -2.95 -6.36 19.05
N PRO A 73 -3.10 -6.57 20.37
CA PRO A 73 -2.02 -7.03 21.22
C PRO A 73 -1.48 -8.42 20.86
N SER A 74 -2.27 -9.24 20.17
CA SER A 74 -1.89 -10.61 19.76
C SER A 74 -0.89 -10.63 18.59
N LEU A 75 -0.76 -9.52 17.85
CA LEU A 75 0.23 -9.36 16.77
C LEU A 75 1.57 -8.81 17.29
N VAL A 76 1.92 -9.12 18.50
CA VAL A 76 2.88 -8.46 19.36
C VAL A 76 4.33 -8.68 18.92
N ARG A 77 4.82 -7.72 18.18
CA ARG A 77 6.16 -7.19 18.44
C ARG A 77 6.12 -6.51 19.82
N GLY A 78 7.10 -6.72 20.67
CA GLY A 78 7.09 -6.23 22.05
C GLY A 78 6.66 -4.75 22.20
N VAL A 79 6.10 -4.40 23.36
CA VAL A 79 5.59 -3.03 23.66
C VAL A 79 6.59 -1.93 23.31
N TRP A 80 7.87 -2.18 23.49
CA TRP A 80 8.97 -1.28 23.18
C TRP A 80 9.10 -1.00 21.68
N LEU A 81 9.01 -2.03 20.84
CA LEU A 81 9.12 -1.85 19.37
C LEU A 81 7.94 -1.04 18.85
N ARG A 82 6.72 -1.28 19.36
CA ARG A 82 5.54 -0.47 18.99
C ARG A 82 5.69 1.00 19.40
N ARG A 83 6.22 1.28 20.58
CA ARG A 83 6.48 2.67 21.00
C ARG A 83 7.58 3.31 20.17
N ALA A 84 8.61 2.56 19.82
CA ALA A 84 9.67 3.03 18.93
C ALA A 84 9.14 3.35 17.52
N GLU A 85 8.31 2.48 16.94
CA GLU A 85 7.65 2.71 15.65
C GLU A 85 6.73 3.93 15.68
N GLN A 86 5.96 4.09 16.77
CA GLN A 86 5.11 5.27 16.97
C GLN A 86 5.95 6.55 17.05
N GLY A 87 7.01 6.53 17.87
CA GLY A 87 7.93 7.65 18.02
C GLY A 87 8.62 8.00 16.70
N ALA A 88 9.15 6.99 16.00
CA ALA A 88 9.77 7.18 14.69
C ALA A 88 8.81 7.79 13.65
N SER A 89 7.54 7.34 13.65
CA SER A 89 6.51 7.89 12.75
C SER A 89 6.20 9.35 13.07
N LEU A 90 6.12 9.71 14.36
CA LEU A 90 5.93 11.11 14.77
C LEU A 90 7.12 11.98 14.40
N VAL A 91 8.34 11.51 14.67
CA VAL A 91 9.57 12.22 14.29
C VAL A 91 9.63 12.42 12.78
N LEU A 92 9.29 11.43 11.98
CA LEU A 92 9.28 11.53 10.53
C LEU A 92 8.31 12.62 10.05
N VAL A 93 7.08 12.65 10.56
CA VAL A 93 6.07 13.65 10.19
C VAL A 93 6.54 15.06 10.57
N LEU A 94 7.08 15.23 11.77
CA LEU A 94 7.62 16.51 12.25
C LEU A 94 8.82 16.96 11.41
N ALA A 95 9.75 16.04 11.11
CA ALA A 95 10.93 16.33 10.31
C ALA A 95 10.57 16.76 8.89
N CYS A 96 9.64 16.05 8.23
CA CYS A 96 9.15 16.44 6.90
C CYS A 96 8.53 17.84 6.91
N THR A 97 7.75 18.16 7.94
CA THR A 97 7.15 19.49 8.09
C THR A 97 8.22 20.56 8.29
N ALA A 98 9.17 20.32 9.19
CA ALA A 98 10.26 21.26 9.46
C ALA A 98 11.13 21.50 8.22
N LEU A 99 11.50 20.43 7.50
CA LEU A 99 12.26 20.52 6.25
C LEU A 99 11.51 21.28 5.16
N THR A 100 10.20 21.07 5.03
CA THR A 100 9.37 21.83 4.10
C THR A 100 9.39 23.31 4.47
N CYS A 101 9.18 23.66 5.73
CA CYS A 101 9.19 25.05 6.19
C CYS A 101 10.56 25.70 6.00
N TYR A 102 11.63 24.99 6.38
CA TYR A 102 13.00 25.44 6.15
C TYR A 102 13.27 25.73 4.68
N SER A 103 12.89 24.81 3.80
CA SER A 103 13.10 24.98 2.36
C SER A 103 12.42 26.23 1.79
N ARG A 104 11.24 26.61 2.32
CA ARG A 104 10.52 27.82 1.84
C ARG A 104 11.22 29.12 2.21
N VAL A 105 11.86 29.17 3.39
CA VAL A 105 12.66 30.32 3.82
C VAL A 105 14.02 30.31 3.12
N HIS A 106 14.70 29.16 3.13
CA HIS A 106 16.05 29.04 2.55
C HIS A 106 16.09 29.36 1.05
N LEU A 107 15.06 28.94 0.32
CA LEU A 107 14.92 29.21 -1.13
C LEU A 107 14.28 30.58 -1.42
N MET A 108 14.12 31.43 -0.42
CA MET A 108 13.59 32.80 -0.56
C MET A 108 12.17 32.88 -1.20
N TYR A 109 11.40 31.80 -1.15
CA TYR A 109 10.00 31.82 -1.62
C TYR A 109 9.06 32.56 -0.68
N HIS A 110 9.36 32.54 0.62
CA HIS A 110 8.56 33.12 1.68
C HIS A 110 9.44 33.67 2.80
N THR A 111 8.94 34.69 3.51
CA THR A 111 9.55 35.15 4.77
C THR A 111 9.31 34.11 5.88
N ALA A 112 10.12 34.21 6.95
CA ALA A 112 9.92 33.34 8.11
C ALA A 112 8.51 33.50 8.73
N ASP A 113 7.97 34.74 8.72
CA ASP A 113 6.65 35.01 9.30
C ASP A 113 5.52 34.47 8.43
N GLN A 114 5.62 34.55 7.11
CA GLN A 114 4.69 33.92 6.18
C GLN A 114 4.62 32.39 6.39
N VAL A 115 5.76 31.77 6.68
CA VAL A 115 5.86 30.34 6.98
C VAL A 115 5.27 30.02 8.35
N LYS A 116 5.60 30.78 9.41
CA LYS A 116 5.06 30.59 10.76
C LYS A 116 3.53 30.68 10.78
N VAL A 117 2.98 31.72 10.16
CA VAL A 117 1.52 31.90 10.04
C VAL A 117 0.90 30.74 9.25
N GLY A 118 1.55 30.32 8.15
CA GLY A 118 1.09 29.16 7.38
C GLY A 118 1.01 27.89 8.22
N VAL A 119 2.09 27.54 8.94
CA VAL A 119 2.12 26.34 9.81
C VAL A 119 1.07 26.43 10.92
N ALA A 120 0.97 27.58 11.60
CA ALA A 120 0.02 27.75 12.68
C ALA A 120 -1.44 27.59 12.21
N LEU A 121 -1.78 28.23 11.09
CA LEU A 121 -3.11 28.12 10.48
C LEU A 121 -3.41 26.68 10.02
N GLY A 122 -2.46 26.07 9.31
CA GLY A 122 -2.60 24.68 8.87
C GLY A 122 -2.74 23.72 10.04
N GLY A 123 -1.91 23.87 11.07
CA GLY A 123 -1.97 23.09 12.29
C GLY A 123 -3.33 23.19 13.01
N ALA A 124 -3.82 24.41 13.20
CA ALA A 124 -5.13 24.66 13.79
C ALA A 124 -6.25 23.98 12.96
N MET A 125 -6.23 24.17 11.64
CA MET A 125 -7.19 23.51 10.75
C MET A 125 -7.11 21.99 10.82
N GLY A 126 -5.92 21.40 10.83
CA GLY A 126 -5.71 19.96 10.94
C GLY A 126 -6.29 19.39 12.22
N LEU A 127 -6.07 20.06 13.36
CA LEU A 127 -6.64 19.67 14.66
C LEU A 127 -8.17 19.77 14.66
N VAL A 128 -8.71 20.90 14.21
CA VAL A 128 -10.17 21.12 14.15
C VAL A 128 -10.82 20.11 13.21
N TYR A 129 -10.24 19.92 12.02
CA TYR A 129 -10.76 18.97 11.06
C TYR A 129 -10.74 17.53 11.60
N TYR A 130 -9.66 17.13 12.27
CA TYR A 130 -9.59 15.84 12.94
C TYR A 130 -10.65 15.71 14.05
N ALA A 131 -10.80 16.72 14.87
CA ALA A 131 -11.79 16.75 15.94
C ALA A 131 -13.23 16.63 15.40
N LEU A 132 -13.54 17.28 14.29
CA LEU A 132 -14.87 17.25 13.68
C LEU A 132 -15.16 15.95 12.92
N THR A 133 -14.17 15.35 12.29
CA THR A 133 -14.38 14.18 11.41
C THR A 133 -14.11 12.85 12.10
N GLU A 134 -13.15 12.77 13.02
CA GLU A 134 -12.71 11.52 13.63
C GLU A 134 -13.27 11.31 15.04
N TRP A 135 -13.29 12.34 15.86
CA TRP A 135 -13.72 12.19 17.23
C TRP A 135 -15.19 11.81 17.37
N PRO A 136 -16.17 12.43 16.68
CA PRO A 136 -17.57 12.07 16.79
C PRO A 136 -17.85 10.64 16.37
N VAL A 137 -17.21 10.16 15.30
CA VAL A 137 -17.35 8.79 14.81
C VAL A 137 -16.85 7.77 15.85
N ARG A 138 -15.84 8.12 16.64
CA ARG A 138 -15.35 7.25 17.73
C ARG A 138 -16.34 7.11 18.86
N ARG A 139 -17.06 8.17 19.19
CA ARG A 139 -17.97 8.20 20.34
C ARG A 139 -19.40 7.75 19.99
N SER A 140 -19.87 8.05 18.78
CA SER A 140 -21.25 7.79 18.35
C SER A 140 -21.38 6.50 17.55
N ARG A 141 -22.16 5.55 18.06
CA ARG A 141 -22.54 4.33 17.33
C ARG A 141 -23.33 4.66 16.04
N ALA A 142 -24.16 5.71 16.08
CA ALA A 142 -24.97 6.13 14.92
C ALA A 142 -24.07 6.64 13.78
N LEU A 143 -23.11 7.51 14.08
CA LEU A 143 -22.16 8.02 13.08
C LEU A 143 -21.27 6.92 12.51
N ARG A 144 -20.88 5.94 13.34
CA ARG A 144 -20.16 4.76 12.86
C ARG A 144 -20.98 3.94 11.90
N ARG A 145 -22.29 3.72 12.19
CA ARG A 145 -23.20 3.01 11.28
C ARG A 145 -23.40 3.78 9.97
N LEU A 146 -23.53 5.12 10.04
CA LEU A 146 -23.64 5.97 8.85
C LEU A 146 -22.38 5.85 7.98
N ARG A 147 -21.21 5.87 8.60
CA ARG A 147 -19.93 5.70 7.92
C ARG A 147 -19.82 4.33 7.24
N VAL A 148 -20.24 3.25 7.91
CA VAL A 148 -20.32 1.91 7.32
C VAL A 148 -21.27 1.90 6.13
N ARG A 149 -22.46 2.53 6.24
CA ARG A 149 -23.39 2.65 5.12
C ARG A 149 -22.78 3.41 3.95
N ALA A 150 -22.04 4.49 4.20
CA ALA A 150 -21.34 5.23 3.15
C ALA A 150 -20.35 4.35 2.37
N LEU A 151 -19.71 3.38 3.03
CA LEU A 151 -18.83 2.42 2.36
C LEU A 151 -19.55 1.40 1.49
N THR A 152 -20.86 1.19 1.71
CA THR A 152 -21.68 0.30 0.86
C THR A 152 -22.23 0.98 -0.39
N LEU A 153 -22.11 2.30 -0.50
CA LEU A 153 -22.53 3.06 -1.68
C LEU A 153 -21.66 2.71 -2.90
N TRP A 154 -22.25 2.81 -4.09
CA TRP A 154 -21.56 2.41 -5.32
C TRP A 154 -20.22 3.10 -5.55
N PRO A 155 -20.02 4.42 -5.28
CA PRO A 155 -18.71 5.04 -5.49
C PRO A 155 -17.62 4.45 -4.58
N SER A 156 -17.99 4.22 -3.30
CA SER A 156 -17.06 3.61 -2.32
C SER A 156 -16.71 2.16 -2.72
N ARG A 157 -17.68 1.42 -3.24
CA ARG A 157 -17.48 0.05 -3.74
C ARG A 157 -16.66 0.03 -5.02
N ALA A 158 -16.92 0.92 -5.97
CA ALA A 158 -16.15 1.07 -7.21
C ALA A 158 -14.69 1.40 -6.92
N LEU A 159 -14.44 2.31 -5.98
CA LEU A 159 -13.10 2.67 -5.52
C LEU A 159 -12.51 1.63 -4.55
N ARG A 160 -13.28 0.61 -4.16
CA ARG A 160 -12.89 -0.42 -3.17
C ARG A 160 -12.36 0.19 -1.88
N LEU A 161 -13.02 1.25 -1.39
CA LEU A 161 -12.61 1.94 -0.18
C LEU A 161 -12.76 1.04 1.04
N ARG A 162 -11.80 1.14 1.95
CA ARG A 162 -11.78 0.43 3.24
C ARG A 162 -11.76 1.44 4.37
N ASP A 163 -12.13 1.01 5.56
CA ASP A 163 -12.06 1.84 6.76
C ASP A 163 -11.44 1.04 7.90
N GLU A 164 -10.30 1.48 8.38
CA GLU A 164 -9.60 0.85 9.51
C GLU A 164 -10.43 0.82 10.80
N TYR A 165 -11.46 1.67 10.96
CA TYR A 165 -12.36 1.61 12.11
C TYR A 165 -13.34 0.45 12.08
N VAL A 166 -13.63 -0.07 10.90
CA VAL A 166 -14.56 -1.19 10.69
C VAL A 166 -13.82 -2.51 10.72
N ALA A 167 -12.62 -2.55 10.14
CA ALA A 167 -11.77 -3.72 10.17
C ALA A 167 -10.59 -3.48 11.13
N TRP A 168 -10.56 -4.15 12.26
CA TRP A 168 -9.57 -4.00 13.34
C TRP A 168 -8.13 -4.33 12.94
N ARG A 169 -7.90 -4.84 11.74
CA ARG A 169 -6.59 -5.27 11.25
C ARG A 169 -6.17 -4.47 10.03
N SER A 170 -4.96 -3.95 10.04
CA SER A 170 -4.39 -3.41 8.81
C SER A 170 -4.34 -4.52 7.76
N PRO A 171 -4.56 -4.22 6.48
CA PRO A 171 -4.48 -5.24 5.43
C PRO A 171 -3.15 -6.01 5.44
N MET A 172 -2.07 -5.37 5.84
CA MET A 172 -0.73 -5.96 5.91
C MET A 172 -0.58 -6.91 7.12
N GLU A 173 -1.11 -6.51 8.29
CA GLU A 173 -1.14 -7.36 9.48
C GLU A 173 -2.09 -8.54 9.29
N HIS A 174 -3.22 -8.36 8.64
CA HIS A 174 -4.14 -9.43 8.32
C HIS A 174 -3.52 -10.43 7.33
N SER A 175 -2.89 -9.95 6.26
CA SER A 175 -2.18 -10.80 5.31
C SER A 175 -1.02 -11.54 5.96
N TYR A 176 -0.27 -10.88 6.85
CA TYR A 176 0.81 -11.54 7.59
C TYR A 176 0.27 -12.58 8.56
N THR A 177 -0.81 -12.29 9.29
CA THR A 177 -1.44 -13.24 10.20
C THR A 177 -2.02 -14.44 9.46
N GLN A 178 -2.69 -14.22 8.32
CA GLN A 178 -3.18 -15.29 7.46
C GLN A 178 -2.01 -16.14 6.93
N TRP A 179 -0.93 -15.49 6.51
CA TRP A 179 0.27 -16.20 6.07
C TRP A 179 0.90 -17.02 7.22
N MET A 180 1.03 -16.44 8.42
CA MET A 180 1.54 -17.15 9.58
C MET A 180 0.62 -18.31 10.00
N GLN A 181 -0.70 -18.13 9.95
CA GLN A 181 -1.66 -19.22 10.19
C GLN A 181 -1.53 -20.30 9.13
N ALA A 182 -1.46 -19.93 7.85
CA ALA A 182 -1.26 -20.88 6.77
C ALA A 182 0.07 -21.64 6.90
N VAL A 183 1.12 -21.00 7.38
CA VAL A 183 2.42 -21.64 7.67
C VAL A 183 2.34 -22.55 8.90
N SER A 184 1.62 -22.16 9.94
CA SER A 184 1.47 -22.95 11.17
C SER A 184 0.47 -24.10 11.03
N GLU A 185 -0.56 -23.91 10.22
CA GLU A 185 -1.59 -24.90 9.90
C GLU A 185 -1.21 -25.73 8.66
N ALA A 186 -0.19 -25.29 7.90
CA ALA A 186 0.39 -26.12 6.88
C ALA A 186 0.78 -27.42 7.57
N PRO A 187 0.15 -28.55 7.23
CA PRO A 187 0.60 -29.83 7.76
C PRO A 187 2.10 -29.87 7.54
N ALA A 188 2.84 -30.46 8.46
CA ALA A 188 4.29 -30.65 8.36
C ALA A 188 4.74 -31.43 7.10
N SER A 189 3.80 -31.79 6.23
CA SER A 189 4.02 -31.97 4.82
C SER A 189 4.43 -30.62 4.22
N VAL A 190 5.72 -30.30 4.35
CA VAL A 190 6.47 -29.58 3.33
C VAL A 190 5.82 -29.93 1.98
N PRO A 191 5.42 -28.93 1.12
CA PRO A 191 4.98 -29.25 -0.25
C PRO A 191 5.99 -30.29 -0.76
N PRO A 192 5.52 -31.43 -1.27
CA PRO A 192 6.37 -32.61 -1.39
C PRO A 192 7.68 -32.12 -1.96
N ARG A 193 8.75 -32.23 -1.15
CA ARG A 193 10.08 -31.86 -1.59
C ARG A 193 10.22 -32.51 -2.92
N PHE A 194 10.58 -31.73 -3.94
CA PHE A 194 10.88 -32.31 -5.23
C PHE A 194 11.72 -33.59 -4.97
N ASP A 195 11.07 -34.70 -5.11
CA ASP A 195 11.73 -35.99 -4.93
C ASP A 195 12.23 -36.40 -6.31
N ALA A 196 13.51 -36.17 -6.53
CA ALA A 196 14.17 -36.52 -7.78
C ALA A 196 14.08 -38.01 -8.10
N SER A 197 13.78 -38.85 -7.11
CA SER A 197 13.59 -40.29 -7.33
C SER A 197 12.16 -40.68 -7.72
N HIS A 198 11.17 -39.73 -7.51
CA HIS A 198 9.78 -40.05 -7.82
C HIS A 198 9.54 -40.03 -9.34
N PRO A 199 9.01 -41.11 -9.93
CA PRO A 199 8.89 -41.26 -11.40
C PRO A 199 8.11 -40.10 -12.07
N ALA A 200 7.07 -39.57 -11.41
CA ALA A 200 6.30 -38.47 -11.96
C ALA A 200 7.09 -37.15 -12.00
N HIS A 201 7.91 -36.88 -10.98
CA HIS A 201 8.78 -35.71 -10.96
C HIS A 201 9.89 -35.80 -11.99
N LEU A 202 10.48 -36.99 -12.15
CA LEU A 202 11.48 -37.27 -13.21
C LEU A 202 10.88 -37.04 -14.60
N ARG A 203 9.66 -37.51 -14.87
CA ARG A 203 8.98 -37.28 -16.16
C ARG A 203 8.79 -35.79 -16.42
N MET A 204 8.32 -35.02 -15.44
CA MET A 204 8.13 -33.55 -15.60
C MET A 204 9.46 -32.84 -15.82
N MET A 205 10.54 -33.29 -15.15
CA MET A 205 11.88 -32.72 -15.35
C MET A 205 12.43 -33.04 -16.74
N LEU A 206 12.26 -34.30 -17.21
CA LEU A 206 12.66 -34.68 -18.57
C LEU A 206 11.89 -33.88 -19.64
N LEU A 207 10.59 -33.66 -19.45
CA LEU A 207 9.80 -32.80 -20.33
C LEU A 207 10.30 -31.35 -20.32
N ALA A 208 10.65 -30.80 -19.15
CA ALA A 208 11.21 -29.44 -19.06
C ALA A 208 12.56 -29.35 -19.78
N LEU A 209 13.42 -30.37 -19.66
CA LEU A 209 14.69 -30.46 -20.41
C LEU A 209 14.45 -30.54 -21.92
N GLN A 210 13.49 -31.33 -22.37
CA GLN A 210 13.12 -31.43 -23.78
C GLN A 210 12.59 -30.08 -24.32
N GLU A 211 11.82 -29.34 -23.51
CA GLU A 211 11.40 -28.00 -23.88
C GLU A 211 12.58 -26.99 -23.93
N ALA A 212 13.56 -27.11 -23.03
CA ALA A 212 14.77 -26.30 -23.05
C ALA A 212 15.58 -26.51 -24.35
N ASP A 213 15.64 -27.73 -24.88
CA ASP A 213 16.35 -28.07 -26.12
C ASP A 213 15.69 -27.41 -27.36
N ARG A 214 14.46 -26.96 -27.24
CA ARG A 214 13.75 -26.22 -28.31
C ARG A 214 14.16 -24.75 -28.41
N ALA A 215 14.74 -24.21 -27.37
CA ALA A 215 15.18 -22.83 -27.37
C ALA A 215 16.43 -22.67 -28.24
N ASP A 216 16.44 -21.61 -29.06
CA ASP A 216 17.62 -21.27 -29.89
C ASP A 216 18.85 -21.05 -29.00
N ALA A 217 19.97 -21.64 -29.40
CA ALA A 217 21.23 -21.48 -28.70
C ALA A 217 21.74 -20.04 -28.82
N VAL A 218 21.93 -19.36 -27.70
CA VAL A 218 22.52 -18.03 -27.62
C VAL A 218 23.78 -18.09 -26.77
N PRO A 219 24.92 -17.62 -27.23
CA PRO A 219 26.21 -17.76 -26.51
C PRO A 219 26.22 -17.15 -25.11
N THR A 220 25.35 -16.19 -24.83
CA THR A 220 25.30 -15.44 -23.57
C THR A 220 24.12 -15.81 -22.67
N ALA A 221 23.30 -16.81 -23.06
CA ALA A 221 22.11 -17.16 -22.29
C ALA A 221 21.90 -18.68 -22.24
N PHE A 222 21.48 -19.17 -21.08
CA PHE A 222 21.08 -20.57 -20.92
C PHE A 222 19.70 -20.82 -21.53
N SER A 223 19.53 -22.01 -22.13
CA SER A 223 18.21 -22.49 -22.52
C SER A 223 17.48 -23.04 -21.30
N VAL A 224 16.27 -22.55 -21.07
CA VAL A 224 15.42 -22.97 -19.95
C VAL A 224 14.11 -23.50 -20.49
N GLY A 225 13.65 -24.62 -19.94
CA GLY A 225 12.32 -25.16 -20.20
C GLY A 225 11.48 -25.14 -18.94
N CYS A 226 10.19 -24.96 -19.10
CA CYS A 226 9.20 -24.94 -18.02
C CYS A 226 8.05 -25.91 -18.34
N VAL A 227 7.61 -26.65 -17.32
CA VAL A 227 6.40 -27.48 -17.39
C VAL A 227 5.49 -27.09 -16.23
N LEU A 228 4.30 -26.60 -16.57
CA LEU A 228 3.24 -26.37 -15.60
C LEU A 228 2.39 -27.62 -15.47
N ALA A 229 2.29 -28.14 -14.27
CA ALA A 229 1.49 -29.32 -13.96
C ALA A 229 0.69 -29.11 -12.68
N VAL A 230 -0.47 -29.75 -12.60
CA VAL A 230 -1.31 -29.73 -11.40
C VAL A 230 -1.46 -31.13 -10.85
N ASN A 231 -1.49 -31.25 -9.52
CA ASN A 231 -1.79 -32.54 -8.90
C ASN A 231 -3.23 -32.94 -9.22
N GLY A 232 -3.41 -34.11 -9.83
CA GLY A 232 -4.72 -34.62 -10.23
C GLY A 232 -5.73 -34.68 -9.08
N HIS A 233 -5.28 -34.87 -7.84
CA HIS A 233 -6.16 -34.80 -6.65
C HIS A 233 -6.82 -33.43 -6.45
N ALA A 234 -6.18 -32.35 -6.88
CA ALA A 234 -6.75 -31.01 -6.74
C ALA A 234 -7.91 -30.71 -7.70
N LEU A 235 -8.05 -31.52 -8.77
CA LEU A 235 -9.08 -31.37 -9.81
C LEU A 235 -10.30 -32.27 -9.57
N CYS A 236 -10.22 -33.26 -8.69
CA CYS A 236 -11.29 -34.21 -8.44
C CYS A 236 -12.11 -33.80 -7.20
N ARG A 237 -13.46 -33.67 -7.35
CA ARG A 237 -14.38 -33.49 -6.21
C ARG A 237 -14.37 -34.66 -5.23
N THR A 238 -14.11 -35.87 -5.73
CA THR A 238 -13.92 -37.12 -4.96
C THR A 238 -12.64 -37.77 -5.43
N PRO A 239 -11.49 -37.58 -4.73
CA PRO A 239 -10.23 -38.18 -5.16
C PRO A 239 -10.35 -39.69 -5.07
N PRO A 240 -9.95 -40.41 -6.13
CA PRO A 240 -9.88 -41.88 -6.10
C PRO A 240 -8.84 -42.35 -5.07
N LEU A 241 -9.08 -43.49 -4.48
CA LEU A 241 -8.12 -44.19 -3.62
C LEU A 241 -6.92 -44.65 -4.49
N GLY A 242 -5.89 -43.78 -4.56
CA GLY A 242 -4.65 -44.08 -5.30
C GLY A 242 -3.87 -42.80 -5.64
N ARG A 243 -2.57 -42.97 -5.97
CA ARG A 243 -1.72 -41.88 -6.43
C ARG A 243 -2.09 -41.54 -7.88
N MET A 244 -2.67 -40.33 -8.09
CA MET A 244 -2.85 -39.81 -9.44
C MET A 244 -1.55 -39.14 -9.92
N GLU A 245 -1.20 -39.43 -11.19
CA GLU A 245 -0.08 -38.72 -11.83
C GLU A 245 -0.41 -37.22 -11.99
N PRO A 246 0.60 -36.32 -11.90
CA PRO A 246 0.40 -34.89 -12.17
C PRO A 246 -0.10 -34.72 -13.62
N LEU A 247 -1.17 -33.92 -13.77
CA LEU A 247 -1.67 -33.54 -15.08
C LEU A 247 -0.85 -32.38 -15.60
N ARG A 248 -0.19 -32.56 -16.73
CA ARG A 248 0.49 -31.47 -17.44
C ARG A 248 -0.53 -30.52 -18.02
N LEU A 249 -0.45 -29.24 -17.65
CA LEU A 249 -1.32 -28.18 -18.19
C LEU A 249 -0.73 -27.59 -19.46
N THR A 250 0.54 -27.16 -19.40
CA THR A 250 1.24 -26.53 -20.52
C THR A 250 2.75 -26.60 -20.33
N THR A 251 3.49 -26.26 -21.38
CA THR A 251 4.95 -26.17 -21.39
C THR A 251 5.39 -24.88 -22.06
N GLY A 252 6.60 -24.42 -21.77
CA GLY A 252 7.21 -23.26 -22.38
C GLY A 252 8.73 -23.38 -22.41
N TYR A 253 9.38 -22.66 -23.30
CA TYR A 253 10.84 -22.55 -23.36
C TYR A 253 11.27 -21.12 -23.53
N SER A 254 12.50 -20.80 -23.16
CA SER A 254 13.03 -19.44 -23.23
C SER A 254 12.99 -18.92 -24.67
N ARG A 255 12.51 -17.69 -24.83
CA ARG A 255 12.41 -17.00 -26.14
C ARG A 255 11.44 -17.65 -27.14
N GLU A 256 10.49 -18.43 -26.66
CA GLU A 256 9.44 -19.04 -27.52
C GLU A 256 8.51 -17.97 -28.12
N LEU A 257 8.21 -16.93 -27.34
CA LEU A 257 7.42 -15.79 -27.78
C LEU A 257 8.33 -14.62 -28.19
N PRO A 258 7.83 -13.68 -29.02
CA PRO A 258 8.59 -12.50 -29.41
C PRO A 258 9.11 -11.69 -28.22
N GLY A 259 10.36 -11.27 -28.29
CA GLY A 259 11.06 -10.61 -27.19
C GLY A 259 11.97 -11.57 -26.41
N ASN A 260 12.55 -11.11 -25.32
CA ASN A 260 13.41 -11.93 -24.45
C ASN A 260 12.56 -12.54 -23.33
N THR A 261 11.61 -13.42 -23.70
CA THR A 261 10.66 -14.02 -22.76
C THR A 261 11.26 -15.20 -22.00
N HIS A 262 10.88 -15.34 -20.73
CA HIS A 262 11.25 -16.47 -19.89
C HIS A 262 10.32 -17.66 -20.14
N ALA A 263 10.81 -18.87 -19.87
CA ALA A 263 10.08 -20.11 -20.13
C ALA A 263 8.73 -20.18 -19.35
N GLU A 264 8.71 -19.66 -18.12
CA GLU A 264 7.52 -19.60 -17.28
C GLU A 264 6.46 -18.65 -17.85
N GLU A 265 6.89 -17.49 -18.39
CA GLU A 265 6.01 -16.53 -19.03
C GLU A 265 5.36 -17.12 -20.27
N CYS A 266 6.15 -17.80 -21.09
CA CYS A 266 5.65 -18.50 -22.28
C CYS A 266 4.63 -19.59 -21.91
N ALA A 267 4.90 -20.37 -20.89
CA ALA A 267 3.99 -21.40 -20.42
C ALA A 267 2.70 -20.82 -19.85
N MET A 268 2.77 -19.73 -19.08
CA MET A 268 1.61 -19.05 -18.51
C MET A 268 0.75 -18.38 -19.58
N GLU A 269 1.36 -17.72 -20.55
CA GLU A 269 0.63 -17.07 -21.65
C GLU A 269 -0.15 -18.09 -22.49
N LYS A 270 0.45 -19.25 -22.78
CA LYS A 270 -0.26 -20.35 -23.43
C LYS A 270 -1.46 -20.84 -22.62
N LEU A 271 -1.31 -20.95 -21.30
CA LEU A 271 -2.41 -21.37 -20.43
C LEU A 271 -3.57 -20.38 -20.42
N LEU A 272 -3.27 -19.08 -20.54
CA LEU A 272 -4.30 -18.02 -20.53
C LEU A 272 -5.02 -17.87 -21.89
N ARG A 273 -4.50 -18.45 -22.96
CA ARG A 273 -5.12 -18.41 -24.30
C ARG A 273 -6.16 -19.53 -24.53
N TYR A 274 -6.20 -20.53 -23.65
CA TYR A 274 -7.15 -21.65 -23.65
C TYR A 274 -8.11 -21.60 -22.47
#